data_88b098ba2d9f79c025457faa29e3b577
#
_entry.id   88b098ba2d9f79c025457faa29e3b577
#
_cell.length_a   1.000
_cell.length_b   1.000
_cell.length_c   1.000
_cell.angle_alpha   90.00
_cell.angle_beta   90.00
_cell.angle_gamma   90.00
#
_symmetry.space_group_name_H-M   'P 1'
#
loop_
_entity.id
_entity.type
_entity.pdbx_description
1 polymer ?
#
loop_
_entity_poly.entity_id
_entity_poly.type
_entity_poly.pdbx_seq_one_letter_code
_entity_poly.pdbx_strand_id
1 'polypeptide(L)'
;MDELIRINKYISDTGICSRREADKLIAEGLVTLNGKKADIGSKVGKNDSVKVKNKLISQKQKKIYMAFNKPKGITCTTDERDRDNIISYLGYKERIFPVGRLDKMSEGLIFLTNDGDIVNKILRAGNNHEKEYIVTTDMPITGDFLKKMSRGVRILRTQTLPCRVERINNYKFKIILTQGLNQQIRRMCEKLGYSVVKLVRTRIMNVQLKGIKPGQWRYLTDSEMKKINSLSAGSSKTEEASKLNNRKKQYSGKKKNS
;
A
#
# COMPACT_ATOMS: atom_id res chain seq x y z
N MET A 1 20.73 -5.07 21.99
CA MET A 1 19.44 -4.85 22.69
C MET A 1 18.35 -5.52 21.86
N ASP A 2 17.62 -6.45 22.45
CA ASP A 2 16.51 -7.13 21.77
C ASP A 2 15.41 -6.09 21.46
N GLU A 3 14.94 -6.08 20.20
CA GLU A 3 13.92 -5.12 19.73
C GLU A 3 12.59 -5.47 20.40
N LEU A 4 12.15 -4.65 21.35
CA LEU A 4 10.84 -4.79 22.00
C LEU A 4 9.72 -4.45 21.02
N ILE A 5 8.74 -5.33 20.85
CA ILE A 5 7.61 -5.19 19.91
C ILE A 5 6.34 -4.87 20.68
N ARG A 6 5.53 -3.91 20.22
CA ARG A 6 4.20 -3.67 20.81
C ARG A 6 3.36 -4.95 20.80
N ILE A 7 2.68 -5.26 21.90
CA ILE A 7 1.93 -6.50 22.07
C ILE A 7 0.83 -6.68 21.00
N ASN A 8 0.13 -5.61 20.60
CA ASN A 8 -0.87 -5.70 19.53
C ASN A 8 -0.24 -6.04 18.17
N LYS A 9 0.99 -5.58 17.90
CA LYS A 9 1.74 -5.96 16.70
C LYS A 9 2.17 -7.42 16.80
N TYR A 10 2.70 -7.84 17.94
CA TYR A 10 3.09 -9.23 18.18
C TYR A 10 1.95 -10.19 17.90
N ILE A 11 0.74 -9.94 18.48
CA ILE A 11 -0.46 -10.75 18.26
C ILE A 11 -0.87 -10.76 16.78
N SER A 12 -0.86 -9.59 16.12
CA SER A 12 -1.22 -9.50 14.70
C SER A 12 -0.23 -10.24 13.79
N ASP A 13 1.07 -10.26 14.13
CA ASP A 13 2.12 -10.95 13.37
C ASP A 13 1.98 -12.49 13.47
N THR A 14 1.25 -13.02 14.45
CA THR A 14 0.88 -14.46 14.53
C THR A 14 -0.29 -14.82 13.61
N GLY A 15 -0.98 -13.84 13.04
CA GLY A 15 -2.12 -14.05 12.13
C GLY A 15 -3.46 -14.26 12.83
N ILE A 16 -3.52 -14.27 14.15
CA ILE A 16 -4.75 -14.53 14.91
C ILE A 16 -5.81 -13.47 14.64
N CYS A 17 -5.41 -12.17 14.65
CA CYS A 17 -6.32 -11.05 14.44
C CYS A 17 -5.61 -9.79 13.93
N SER A 18 -6.36 -8.72 13.63
CA SER A 18 -5.78 -7.42 13.30
C SER A 18 -5.24 -6.73 14.55
N ARG A 19 -4.37 -5.72 14.37
CA ARG A 19 -3.87 -4.91 15.50
C ARG A 19 -5.00 -4.23 16.28
N ARG A 20 -6.07 -3.76 15.59
CA ARG A 20 -7.23 -3.14 16.22
C ARG A 20 -8.06 -4.15 17.03
N GLU A 21 -8.20 -5.37 16.54
CA GLU A 21 -8.85 -6.47 17.28
C GLU A 21 -7.99 -6.91 18.46
N ALA A 22 -6.66 -6.96 18.30
CA ALA A 22 -5.75 -7.21 19.40
C ALA A 22 -5.90 -6.15 20.51
N ASP A 23 -6.01 -4.85 20.13
CA ASP A 23 -6.25 -3.76 21.10
C ASP A 23 -7.58 -3.97 21.86
N LYS A 24 -8.64 -4.43 21.19
CA LYS A 24 -9.92 -4.77 21.84
C LYS A 24 -9.76 -5.95 22.83
N LEU A 25 -9.11 -7.03 22.39
CA LEU A 25 -8.86 -8.20 23.26
C LEU A 25 -8.01 -7.83 24.49
N ILE A 26 -7.07 -6.90 24.35
CA ILE A 26 -6.26 -6.38 25.45
C ILE A 26 -7.16 -5.58 26.42
N ALA A 27 -8.00 -4.68 25.90
CA ALA A 27 -8.91 -3.87 26.72
C ALA A 27 -9.95 -4.73 27.48
N GLU A 28 -10.38 -5.84 26.87
CA GLU A 28 -11.28 -6.82 27.50
C GLU A 28 -10.56 -7.73 28.52
N GLY A 29 -9.25 -7.57 28.73
CA GLY A 29 -8.45 -8.37 29.65
C GLY A 29 -8.22 -9.82 29.20
N LEU A 30 -8.42 -10.12 27.90
CA LEU A 30 -8.28 -11.46 27.32
C LEU A 30 -6.85 -11.77 26.87
N VAL A 31 -5.91 -10.87 27.12
CA VAL A 31 -4.49 -11.01 26.77
C VAL A 31 -3.64 -10.96 28.03
N THR A 32 -2.73 -11.92 28.17
CA THR A 32 -1.73 -11.90 29.26
C THR A 32 -0.31 -11.91 28.70
N LEU A 33 0.58 -11.19 29.38
CA LEU A 33 2.01 -11.18 29.17
C LEU A 33 2.70 -11.70 30.44
N ASN A 34 3.43 -12.80 30.34
CA ASN A 34 4.08 -13.48 31.48
C ASN A 34 3.11 -13.76 32.66
N GLY A 35 1.88 -14.17 32.32
CA GLY A 35 0.85 -14.50 33.31
C GLY A 35 0.07 -13.31 33.88
N LYS A 36 0.48 -12.05 33.62
CA LYS A 36 -0.23 -10.83 34.07
C LYS A 36 -1.06 -10.25 32.93
N LYS A 37 -2.18 -9.59 33.25
CA LYS A 37 -2.98 -8.87 32.24
C LYS A 37 -2.12 -7.86 31.51
N ALA A 38 -2.22 -7.84 30.18
CA ALA A 38 -1.48 -6.92 29.35
C ALA A 38 -2.25 -5.61 29.15
N ASP A 39 -1.52 -4.50 28.98
CA ASP A 39 -2.04 -3.19 28.59
C ASP A 39 -1.74 -2.88 27.13
N ILE A 40 -2.48 -1.93 26.53
CA ILE A 40 -2.31 -1.50 25.13
C ILE A 40 -0.88 -1.02 24.86
N GLY A 41 -0.20 -0.44 25.87
CA GLY A 41 1.19 0.00 25.80
C GLY A 41 2.24 -1.09 25.99
N SER A 42 1.86 -2.29 26.41
CA SER A 42 2.78 -3.39 26.70
C SER A 42 3.66 -3.73 25.50
N LYS A 43 4.91 -4.10 25.77
CA LYS A 43 5.89 -4.53 24.77
C LYS A 43 6.32 -5.96 25.07
N VAL A 44 6.60 -6.73 24.03
CA VAL A 44 6.97 -8.15 24.07
C VAL A 44 8.42 -8.28 23.63
N GLY A 45 9.23 -8.92 24.44
CA GLY A 45 10.61 -9.32 24.13
C GLY A 45 10.69 -10.76 23.63
N LYS A 46 11.90 -11.22 23.38
CA LYS A 46 12.19 -12.54 22.76
C LYS A 46 11.74 -13.71 23.64
N ASN A 47 11.88 -13.59 24.95
CA ASN A 47 11.61 -14.67 25.91
C ASN A 47 10.24 -14.52 26.60
N ASP A 48 9.45 -13.53 26.22
CA ASP A 48 8.15 -13.28 26.82
C ASP A 48 7.09 -14.28 26.34
N SER A 49 6.20 -14.67 27.26
CA SER A 49 5.07 -15.55 27.01
C SER A 49 3.79 -14.73 26.87
N VAL A 50 3.16 -14.79 25.69
CA VAL A 50 1.90 -14.10 25.40
C VAL A 50 0.80 -15.15 25.26
N LYS A 51 -0.32 -14.95 25.99
CA LYS A 51 -1.54 -15.76 25.80
C LYS A 51 -2.69 -14.86 25.36
N VAL A 52 -3.50 -15.37 24.44
CA VAL A 52 -4.75 -14.75 23.99
C VAL A 52 -5.88 -15.74 24.27
N LYS A 53 -6.91 -15.31 25.04
CA LYS A 53 -8.01 -16.19 25.49
C LYS A 53 -7.45 -17.49 26.11
N ASN A 54 -6.47 -17.35 27.00
CA ASN A 54 -5.76 -18.46 27.70
C ASN A 54 -4.93 -19.40 26.80
N LYS A 55 -4.87 -19.17 25.47
CA LYS A 55 -4.04 -19.97 24.56
C LYS A 55 -2.70 -19.28 24.34
N LEU A 56 -1.60 -20.03 24.54
CA LEU A 56 -0.24 -19.54 24.23
C LEU A 56 -0.10 -19.28 22.73
N ILE A 57 0.44 -18.11 22.40
CA ILE A 57 0.74 -17.73 21.02
C ILE A 57 2.25 -17.49 20.86
N SER A 58 2.90 -18.26 20.01
CA SER A 58 4.37 -18.16 19.85
C SER A 58 4.86 -18.19 18.42
N GLN A 59 3.99 -18.59 17.48
CA GLN A 59 4.43 -18.87 16.13
C GLN A 59 4.23 -17.66 15.18
N LYS A 60 5.34 -17.08 14.69
CA LYS A 60 5.29 -16.15 13.58
C LYS A 60 4.94 -16.92 12.29
N GLN A 61 3.94 -16.44 11.57
CA GLN A 61 3.59 -16.99 10.26
C GLN A 61 4.72 -16.77 9.23
N LYS A 62 4.85 -17.70 8.28
CA LYS A 62 5.66 -17.49 7.09
C LYS A 62 5.18 -16.23 6.37
N LYS A 63 6.12 -15.37 5.97
CA LYS A 63 5.78 -14.14 5.23
C LYS A 63 5.25 -14.47 3.85
N ILE A 64 4.13 -13.83 3.50
CA ILE A 64 3.44 -14.01 2.23
C ILE A 64 3.51 -12.68 1.47
N TYR A 65 3.89 -12.75 0.21
CA TYR A 65 3.90 -11.60 -0.69
C TYR A 65 3.29 -12.02 -2.03
N MET A 66 2.17 -11.38 -2.40
CA MET A 66 1.39 -11.71 -3.57
C MET A 66 1.20 -10.51 -4.46
N ALA A 67 1.25 -10.73 -5.77
CA ALA A 67 0.80 -9.82 -6.82
C ALA A 67 -0.58 -10.29 -7.29
N PHE A 68 -1.58 -9.44 -7.17
CA PHE A 68 -2.96 -9.72 -7.56
C PHE A 68 -3.43 -8.71 -8.60
N ASN A 69 -4.07 -9.20 -9.66
CA ASN A 69 -4.76 -8.37 -10.64
C ASN A 69 -6.21 -8.17 -10.20
N LYS A 70 -6.43 -7.09 -9.44
CA LYS A 70 -7.76 -6.76 -8.93
C LYS A 70 -8.72 -6.45 -10.08
N PRO A 71 -9.84 -7.14 -10.21
CA PRO A 71 -10.89 -6.79 -11.19
C PRO A 71 -11.67 -5.55 -10.70
N LYS A 72 -12.43 -4.94 -11.62
CA LYS A 72 -13.44 -3.93 -11.34
C LYS A 72 -14.51 -4.49 -10.41
N GLY A 73 -15.10 -3.66 -9.55
CA GLY A 73 -16.19 -4.05 -8.66
C GLY A 73 -15.76 -4.52 -7.28
N ILE A 74 -14.48 -4.81 -7.06
CA ILE A 74 -13.96 -5.29 -5.78
C ILE A 74 -13.37 -4.14 -4.94
N THR A 75 -13.76 -4.06 -3.67
CA THR A 75 -13.29 -3.05 -2.72
C THR A 75 -12.00 -3.50 -2.00
N CYS A 76 -11.01 -2.62 -1.91
CA CYS A 76 -9.76 -2.90 -1.18
C CYS A 76 -9.93 -2.67 0.32
N THR A 77 -10.68 -3.53 1.00
CA THR A 77 -10.88 -3.53 2.45
C THR A 77 -10.75 -4.93 3.02
N THR A 78 -10.49 -5.02 4.31
CA THR A 78 -10.55 -6.26 5.11
C THR A 78 -11.81 -6.29 5.98
N ASP A 79 -12.75 -5.36 5.77
CA ASP A 79 -14.03 -5.30 6.49
C ASP A 79 -14.99 -6.32 5.88
N GLU A 80 -15.34 -7.34 6.64
CA GLU A 80 -16.21 -8.44 6.21
C GLU A 80 -17.67 -8.02 5.97
N ARG A 81 -18.07 -6.85 6.48
CA ARG A 81 -19.39 -6.26 6.19
C ARG A 81 -19.56 -5.86 4.74
N ASP A 82 -18.46 -5.53 4.05
CA ASP A 82 -18.46 -5.32 2.60
C ASP A 82 -18.28 -6.68 1.90
N ARG A 83 -19.34 -7.23 1.34
CA ARG A 83 -19.32 -8.55 0.67
C ARG A 83 -18.44 -8.58 -0.57
N ASP A 84 -18.25 -7.44 -1.23
CA ASP A 84 -17.39 -7.31 -2.42
C ASP A 84 -15.93 -7.01 -2.05
N ASN A 85 -15.49 -7.33 -0.82
CA ASN A 85 -14.13 -7.04 -0.39
C ASN A 85 -13.10 -7.99 -1.01
N ILE A 86 -11.88 -7.50 -1.14
CA ILE A 86 -10.75 -8.20 -1.78
C ILE A 86 -10.37 -9.49 -1.06
N ILE A 87 -10.57 -9.60 0.26
CA ILE A 87 -10.21 -10.78 1.04
C ILE A 87 -11.21 -11.90 0.79
N SER A 88 -12.50 -11.59 0.86
CA SER A 88 -13.57 -12.55 0.54
C SER A 88 -13.50 -13.04 -0.90
N TYR A 89 -13.18 -12.14 -1.85
CA TYR A 89 -12.99 -12.49 -3.26
C TYR A 89 -11.86 -13.51 -3.46
N LEU A 90 -10.76 -13.36 -2.74
CA LEU A 90 -9.60 -14.25 -2.87
C LEU A 90 -9.77 -15.59 -2.16
N GLY A 91 -10.55 -15.66 -1.08
CA GLY A 91 -10.73 -16.87 -0.28
C GLY A 91 -9.42 -17.48 0.22
N TYR A 92 -8.39 -16.66 0.47
CA TYR A 92 -7.07 -17.16 0.86
C TYR A 92 -7.07 -17.62 2.32
N LYS A 93 -6.44 -18.77 2.59
CA LYS A 93 -6.51 -19.46 3.90
C LYS A 93 -5.93 -18.64 5.04
N GLU A 94 -4.75 -18.06 4.84
CA GLU A 94 -4.08 -17.26 5.86
C GLU A 94 -4.56 -15.81 5.81
N ARG A 95 -4.49 -15.14 6.96
CA ARG A 95 -4.83 -13.74 7.06
C ARG A 95 -3.84 -12.88 6.29
N ILE A 96 -4.31 -12.25 5.21
CA ILE A 96 -3.56 -11.30 4.41
C ILE A 96 -4.32 -9.96 4.31
N PHE A 97 -3.63 -8.92 3.87
CA PHE A 97 -4.23 -7.60 3.66
C PHE A 97 -3.56 -6.87 2.48
N PRO A 98 -4.28 -5.94 1.84
CA PRO A 98 -3.74 -5.22 0.70
C PRO A 98 -2.70 -4.17 1.10
N VAL A 99 -1.64 -4.05 0.29
CA VAL A 99 -0.63 -2.99 0.38
C VAL A 99 -1.13 -1.78 -0.41
N GLY A 100 -1.80 -0.88 0.30
CA GLY A 100 -2.51 0.25 -0.28
C GLY A 100 -3.86 -0.13 -0.84
N ARG A 101 -4.42 0.77 -1.65
CA ARG A 101 -5.76 0.59 -2.19
C ARG A 101 -5.81 0.92 -3.68
N LEU A 102 -6.78 0.33 -4.34
CA LEU A 102 -7.38 0.75 -5.61
C LEU A 102 -8.85 1.01 -5.34
N ASP A 103 -9.41 2.01 -5.98
CA ASP A 103 -10.86 2.28 -5.90
C ASP A 103 -11.66 1.08 -6.46
N LYS A 104 -12.92 0.92 -6.04
CA LYS A 104 -13.81 -0.17 -6.46
C LYS A 104 -13.86 -0.29 -7.99
N MET A 105 -13.91 0.84 -8.70
CA MET A 105 -13.98 0.93 -10.16
C MET A 105 -12.62 0.94 -10.87
N SER A 106 -11.51 0.80 -10.15
CA SER A 106 -10.16 0.70 -10.72
C SER A 106 -9.67 -0.74 -10.72
N GLU A 107 -8.84 -1.08 -11.71
CA GLU A 107 -8.34 -2.43 -11.96
C GLU A 107 -6.82 -2.50 -11.82
N GLY A 108 -6.28 -3.71 -11.80
CA GLY A 108 -4.87 -3.98 -12.00
C GLY A 108 -4.11 -4.36 -10.73
N LEU A 109 -2.81 -4.17 -10.79
CA LEU A 109 -1.87 -4.71 -9.81
C LEU A 109 -2.07 -4.12 -8.41
N ILE A 110 -2.24 -5.00 -7.44
CA ILE A 110 -2.16 -4.69 -6.02
C ILE A 110 -1.37 -5.79 -5.31
N PHE A 111 -0.58 -5.42 -4.31
CA PHE A 111 0.09 -6.42 -3.48
C PHE A 111 -0.79 -6.79 -2.28
N LEU A 112 -0.68 -8.05 -1.87
CA LEU A 112 -1.28 -8.58 -0.65
C LEU A 112 -0.18 -9.24 0.17
N THR A 113 -0.26 -9.12 1.50
CA THR A 113 0.75 -9.66 2.40
C THR A 113 0.19 -9.87 3.80
N ASN A 114 0.86 -10.69 4.61
CA ASN A 114 0.70 -10.74 6.05
C ASN A 114 1.80 -9.96 6.80
N ASP A 115 2.72 -9.30 6.06
CA ASP A 115 3.82 -8.52 6.61
C ASP A 115 3.47 -7.03 6.71
N GLY A 116 3.07 -6.57 7.91
CA GLY A 116 2.73 -5.17 8.15
C GLY A 116 3.90 -4.20 8.05
N ASP A 117 5.15 -4.66 8.21
CA ASP A 117 6.33 -3.79 8.19
C ASP A 117 6.66 -3.29 6.78
N ILE A 118 6.46 -4.14 5.77
CA ILE A 118 6.73 -3.76 4.37
C ILE A 118 5.70 -2.75 3.83
N VAL A 119 4.47 -2.76 4.37
CA VAL A 119 3.37 -1.90 3.89
C VAL A 119 3.74 -0.42 3.95
N ASN A 120 4.20 0.03 5.13
CA ASN A 120 4.58 1.42 5.33
C ASN A 120 5.78 1.82 4.45
N LYS A 121 6.73 0.92 4.26
CA LYS A 121 7.90 1.15 3.40
C LYS A 121 7.50 1.38 1.94
N ILE A 122 6.52 0.60 1.44
CA ILE A 122 6.05 0.70 0.05
C ILE A 122 5.12 1.90 -0.17
N LEU A 123 4.25 2.23 0.79
CA LEU A 123 3.14 3.15 0.55
C LEU A 123 3.49 4.63 0.73
N ARG A 124 4.47 4.97 1.56
CA ARG A 124 4.74 6.38 1.88
C ARG A 124 5.26 7.15 0.67
N ALA A 125 4.62 8.28 0.36
CA ALA A 125 4.98 9.15 -0.75
C ALA A 125 6.44 9.66 -0.66
N GLY A 126 6.94 9.89 0.55
CA GLY A 126 8.33 10.29 0.79
C GLY A 126 9.38 9.26 0.36
N ASN A 127 9.00 8.01 0.17
CA ASN A 127 9.87 6.96 -0.32
C ASN A 127 9.97 6.92 -1.85
N ASN A 128 9.18 7.73 -2.57
CA ASN A 128 9.19 7.89 -4.03
C ASN A 128 9.02 6.58 -4.83
N HIS A 129 8.26 5.61 -4.30
CA HIS A 129 7.99 4.36 -5.00
C HIS A 129 6.98 4.56 -6.11
N GLU A 130 7.43 4.33 -7.33
CA GLU A 130 6.63 4.54 -8.54
C GLU A 130 5.48 3.55 -8.66
N LYS A 131 4.34 4.07 -9.13
CA LYS A 131 3.17 3.31 -9.57
C LYS A 131 2.78 3.79 -10.96
N GLU A 132 2.68 2.85 -11.90
CA GLU A 132 2.33 3.13 -13.28
C GLU A 132 0.88 2.75 -13.56
N TYR A 133 0.21 3.60 -14.31
CA TYR A 133 -1.18 3.39 -14.69
C TYR A 133 -1.39 3.63 -16.17
N ILE A 134 -2.29 2.86 -16.77
CA ILE A 134 -2.90 3.12 -18.07
C ILE A 134 -4.30 3.67 -17.83
N VAL A 135 -4.56 4.83 -18.39
CA VAL A 135 -5.80 5.58 -18.23
C VAL A 135 -6.48 5.70 -19.59
N THR A 136 -7.77 5.40 -19.66
CA THR A 136 -8.61 5.66 -20.84
C THR A 136 -9.60 6.76 -20.46
N THR A 137 -9.69 7.78 -21.30
CA THR A 137 -10.57 8.95 -21.15
C THR A 137 -11.77 8.87 -22.09
N ASP A 138 -12.82 9.61 -21.79
CA ASP A 138 -14.05 9.75 -22.58
C ASP A 138 -13.84 10.59 -23.85
N MET A 139 -12.85 11.51 -23.83
CA MET A 139 -12.54 12.42 -24.93
C MET A 139 -11.12 12.26 -25.44
N PRO A 140 -10.80 12.70 -26.68
CA PRO A 140 -9.46 12.70 -27.23
C PRO A 140 -8.49 13.56 -26.39
N ILE A 141 -7.33 13.00 -26.08
CA ILE A 141 -6.28 13.62 -25.28
C ILE A 141 -5.55 14.66 -26.12
N THR A 142 -5.47 15.91 -25.63
CA THR A 142 -4.71 17.00 -26.26
C THR A 142 -3.28 17.08 -25.73
N GLY A 143 -2.41 17.78 -26.46
CA GLY A 143 -1.04 18.07 -25.98
C GLY A 143 -1.06 18.96 -24.72
N ASP A 144 -1.99 19.90 -24.63
CA ASP A 144 -2.17 20.76 -23.46
C ASP A 144 -2.60 19.96 -22.21
N PHE A 145 -3.53 19.02 -22.36
CA PHE A 145 -3.90 18.10 -21.29
C PHE A 145 -2.68 17.36 -20.73
N LEU A 146 -1.84 16.76 -21.60
CA LEU A 146 -0.65 16.01 -21.15
C LEU A 146 0.34 16.92 -20.42
N LYS A 147 0.55 18.13 -20.93
CA LYS A 147 1.42 19.14 -20.33
C LYS A 147 0.92 19.59 -18.96
N LYS A 148 -0.39 19.83 -18.81
CA LYS A 148 -1.00 20.17 -17.51
C LYS A 148 -0.94 19.02 -16.53
N MET A 149 -1.26 17.80 -16.96
CA MET A 149 -1.17 16.57 -16.14
C MET A 149 0.25 16.36 -15.61
N SER A 150 1.28 16.50 -16.46
CA SER A 150 2.67 16.24 -16.06
C SER A 150 3.22 17.25 -15.04
N ARG A 151 2.76 18.50 -15.08
CA ARG A 151 3.16 19.57 -14.14
C ARG A 151 2.49 19.44 -12.78
N GLY A 152 1.49 18.57 -12.67
CA GLY A 152 0.62 18.44 -11.50
C GLY A 152 -0.61 19.34 -11.60
N VAL A 153 -1.67 18.93 -10.92
CA VAL A 153 -3.00 19.57 -10.95
C VAL A 153 -3.45 19.83 -9.51
N ARG A 154 -4.07 20.97 -9.26
CA ARG A 154 -4.61 21.31 -7.93
C ARG A 154 -5.91 20.56 -7.68
N ILE A 155 -5.87 19.61 -6.74
CA ILE A 155 -7.01 18.79 -6.28
C ILE A 155 -7.01 18.73 -4.75
N LEU A 156 -8.16 18.51 -4.13
CA LEU A 156 -8.29 18.36 -2.67
C LEU A 156 -7.52 19.45 -1.88
N ARG A 157 -7.59 20.70 -2.34
CA ARG A 157 -6.89 21.86 -1.76
C ARG A 157 -5.36 21.76 -1.75
N THR A 158 -4.77 20.82 -2.51
CA THR A 158 -3.32 20.66 -2.64
C THR A 158 -2.89 20.54 -4.09
N GLN A 159 -1.66 20.94 -4.38
CA GLN A 159 -1.02 20.70 -5.68
C GLN A 159 -0.44 19.28 -5.70
N THR A 160 -0.78 18.48 -6.73
CA THR A 160 -0.14 17.18 -6.91
C THR A 160 1.31 17.35 -7.32
N LEU A 161 2.14 16.36 -7.00
CA LEU A 161 3.53 16.34 -7.47
C LEU A 161 3.58 16.23 -9.00
N PRO A 162 4.60 16.82 -9.64
CA PRO A 162 4.90 16.57 -11.06
C PRO A 162 5.08 15.08 -11.31
N CYS A 163 4.67 14.63 -12.49
CA CYS A 163 4.68 13.21 -12.83
C CYS A 163 5.00 12.99 -14.33
N ARG A 164 5.40 11.77 -14.69
CA ARG A 164 5.58 11.40 -16.08
C ARG A 164 4.25 11.01 -16.70
N VAL A 165 3.94 11.60 -17.87
CA VAL A 165 2.72 11.32 -18.63
C VAL A 165 3.10 11.14 -20.09
N GLU A 166 2.66 10.04 -20.70
CA GLU A 166 2.94 9.70 -22.09
C GLU A 166 1.65 9.31 -22.81
N ARG A 167 1.42 9.84 -24.02
CA ARG A 167 0.30 9.42 -24.87
C ARG A 167 0.55 8.02 -25.38
N ILE A 168 -0.45 7.16 -25.33
CA ILE A 168 -0.46 5.85 -25.97
C ILE A 168 -1.24 5.93 -27.28
N ASN A 169 -2.43 6.53 -27.25
CA ASN A 169 -3.25 6.83 -28.43
C ASN A 169 -4.19 8.02 -28.11
N ASN A 170 -5.16 8.28 -28.98
CA ASN A 170 -6.06 9.44 -28.84
C ASN A 170 -6.85 9.46 -27.52
N TYR A 171 -7.17 8.31 -26.93
CA TYR A 171 -7.98 8.18 -25.71
C TYR A 171 -7.23 7.56 -24.53
N LYS A 172 -5.96 7.16 -24.73
CA LYS A 172 -5.18 6.48 -23.68
C LYS A 172 -3.86 7.15 -23.42
N PHE A 173 -3.53 7.27 -22.14
CA PHE A 173 -2.21 7.71 -21.70
C PHE A 173 -1.68 6.84 -20.55
N LYS A 174 -0.36 6.82 -20.44
CA LYS A 174 0.37 6.24 -19.32
C LYS A 174 0.74 7.36 -18.36
N ILE A 175 0.57 7.11 -17.05
CA ILE A 175 0.99 8.04 -16.00
C ILE A 175 1.75 7.29 -14.91
N ILE A 176 2.86 7.87 -14.44
CA ILE A 176 3.70 7.31 -13.38
C ILE A 176 3.71 8.27 -12.20
N LEU A 177 3.21 7.79 -11.06
CA LEU A 177 3.07 8.56 -9.82
C LEU A 177 3.91 7.95 -8.70
N THR A 178 4.48 8.80 -7.86
CA THR A 178 5.07 8.43 -6.56
C THR A 178 4.12 8.72 -5.39
N GLN A 179 3.16 9.60 -5.60
CA GLN A 179 2.13 10.02 -4.66
C GLN A 179 0.85 9.18 -4.82
N GLY A 180 -0.02 9.16 -3.81
CA GLY A 180 -1.30 8.45 -3.86
C GLY A 180 -2.39 9.16 -3.05
N LEU A 181 -2.91 10.28 -3.55
CA LEU A 181 -4.07 10.95 -2.96
C LEU A 181 -5.37 10.20 -3.30
N ASN A 182 -6.41 10.47 -2.53
CA ASN A 182 -7.73 9.87 -2.79
C ASN A 182 -8.20 10.18 -4.22
N GLN A 183 -8.44 9.12 -5.01
CA GLN A 183 -8.87 9.17 -6.41
C GLN A 183 -8.04 10.13 -7.29
N GLN A 184 -6.73 10.25 -7.01
CA GLN A 184 -5.87 11.29 -7.56
C GLN A 184 -6.00 11.45 -9.08
N ILE A 185 -5.83 10.37 -9.85
CA ILE A 185 -5.86 10.43 -11.32
C ILE A 185 -7.24 10.85 -11.82
N ARG A 186 -8.32 10.32 -11.26
CA ARG A 186 -9.70 10.68 -11.63
C ARG A 186 -9.96 12.16 -11.41
N ARG A 187 -9.60 12.67 -10.22
CA ARG A 187 -9.74 14.10 -9.88
C ARG A 187 -8.88 15.02 -10.72
N MET A 188 -7.65 14.58 -11.07
CA MET A 188 -6.79 15.34 -11.97
C MET A 188 -7.40 15.44 -13.38
N CYS A 189 -7.93 14.34 -13.92
CA CYS A 189 -8.63 14.33 -15.21
C CYS A 189 -9.87 15.22 -15.17
N GLU A 190 -10.73 15.05 -14.15
CA GLU A 190 -11.95 15.82 -13.96
C GLU A 190 -11.67 17.34 -13.90
N LYS A 191 -10.64 17.74 -13.16
CA LYS A 191 -10.22 19.16 -13.08
C LYS A 191 -9.77 19.75 -14.42
N LEU A 192 -9.34 18.89 -15.35
CA LEU A 192 -8.96 19.27 -16.71
C LEU A 192 -10.08 19.03 -17.75
N GLY A 193 -11.30 18.70 -17.30
CA GLY A 193 -12.48 18.52 -18.13
C GLY A 193 -12.62 17.13 -18.77
N TYR A 194 -11.95 16.10 -18.24
CA TYR A 194 -11.97 14.72 -18.75
C TYR A 194 -12.55 13.75 -17.73
N SER A 195 -13.31 12.75 -18.19
CA SER A 195 -13.75 11.62 -17.36
C SER A 195 -12.91 10.38 -17.61
N VAL A 196 -12.58 9.65 -16.53
CA VAL A 196 -11.81 8.40 -16.61
C VAL A 196 -12.75 7.22 -16.83
N VAL A 197 -12.77 6.66 -18.02
CA VAL A 197 -13.56 5.46 -18.42
C VAL A 197 -12.92 4.21 -17.83
N LYS A 198 -11.60 4.05 -17.97
CA LYS A 198 -10.87 2.90 -17.46
C LYS A 198 -9.55 3.33 -16.81
N LEU A 199 -9.24 2.71 -15.67
CA LEU A 199 -8.00 2.95 -14.91
C LEU A 199 -7.40 1.62 -14.49
N VAL A 200 -6.23 1.30 -15.02
CA VAL A 200 -5.52 0.05 -14.74
C VAL A 200 -4.14 0.35 -14.17
N ARG A 201 -3.84 -0.12 -12.98
CA ARG A 201 -2.47 -0.05 -12.44
C ARG A 201 -1.65 -1.20 -13.00
N THR A 202 -0.64 -0.89 -13.82
CA THR A 202 0.17 -1.87 -14.55
C THR A 202 1.48 -2.23 -13.86
N ARG A 203 1.99 -1.36 -12.97
CA ARG A 203 3.25 -1.59 -12.26
C ARG A 203 3.24 -0.96 -10.87
N ILE A 204 3.88 -1.63 -9.92
CA ILE A 204 4.28 -1.09 -8.61
C ILE A 204 5.76 -1.37 -8.43
N MET A 205 6.57 -0.32 -8.26
CA MET A 205 8.03 -0.43 -8.17
C MET A 205 8.60 -1.22 -9.36
N ASN A 206 9.20 -2.38 -9.12
CA ASN A 206 9.77 -3.28 -10.12
C ASN A 206 8.84 -4.40 -10.59
N VAL A 207 7.66 -4.55 -9.99
CA VAL A 207 6.72 -5.64 -10.31
C VAL A 207 5.69 -5.18 -11.33
N GLN A 208 5.54 -5.93 -12.39
CA GLN A 208 4.59 -5.66 -13.48
C GLN A 208 3.37 -6.58 -13.41
N LEU A 209 2.25 -6.08 -13.92
CA LEU A 209 0.99 -6.82 -14.05
C LEU A 209 1.06 -7.94 -15.11
N LYS A 210 2.04 -7.88 -16.01
CA LYS A 210 2.18 -8.81 -17.14
C LYS A 210 2.07 -10.28 -16.69
N GLY A 211 1.27 -11.07 -17.40
CA GLY A 211 1.09 -12.50 -17.12
C GLY A 211 0.06 -12.84 -16.03
N ILE A 212 -0.54 -11.84 -15.36
CA ILE A 212 -1.57 -12.07 -14.35
C ILE A 212 -2.93 -11.66 -14.94
N LYS A 213 -3.82 -12.62 -15.20
CA LYS A 213 -5.18 -12.34 -15.72
C LYS A 213 -6.03 -11.63 -14.64
N PRO A 214 -7.07 -10.85 -15.01
CA PRO A 214 -8.00 -10.26 -14.05
C PRO A 214 -8.58 -11.31 -13.09
N GLY A 215 -8.60 -11.01 -11.79
CA GLY A 215 -9.04 -11.93 -10.74
C GLY A 215 -8.01 -12.97 -10.33
N GLN A 216 -6.85 -13.05 -10.98
CA GLN A 216 -5.79 -14.01 -10.65
C GLN A 216 -4.65 -13.33 -9.87
N TRP A 217 -3.90 -14.16 -9.17
CA TRP A 217 -2.74 -13.76 -8.39
C TRP A 217 -1.58 -14.76 -8.55
N ARG A 218 -0.39 -14.33 -8.19
CA ARG A 218 0.79 -15.17 -8.00
C ARG A 218 1.63 -14.67 -6.82
N TYR A 219 2.48 -15.52 -6.30
CA TYR A 219 3.50 -15.05 -5.36
C TYR A 219 4.51 -14.13 -6.07
N LEU A 220 5.07 -13.18 -5.32
CA LEU A 220 6.24 -12.43 -5.77
C LEU A 220 7.43 -13.37 -5.81
N THR A 221 8.25 -13.25 -6.86
CA THR A 221 9.49 -14.03 -6.97
C THR A 221 10.57 -13.52 -6.01
N ASP A 222 11.56 -14.34 -5.69
CA ASP A 222 12.67 -13.93 -4.84
C ASP A 222 13.44 -12.74 -5.42
N SER A 223 13.59 -12.67 -6.76
CA SER A 223 14.22 -11.54 -7.43
C SER A 223 13.41 -10.26 -7.30
N GLU A 224 12.07 -10.33 -7.42
CA GLU A 224 11.17 -9.19 -7.18
C GLU A 224 11.28 -8.71 -5.74
N MET A 225 11.26 -9.64 -4.77
CA MET A 225 11.39 -9.32 -3.35
C MET A 225 12.76 -8.74 -2.98
N LYS A 226 13.85 -9.29 -3.52
CA LYS A 226 15.20 -8.71 -3.34
C LYS A 226 15.25 -7.27 -3.83
N LYS A 227 14.67 -6.97 -5.01
CA LYS A 227 14.61 -5.62 -5.55
C LYS A 227 13.71 -4.69 -4.74
N ILE A 228 12.54 -5.14 -4.29
CA ILE A 228 11.65 -4.39 -3.38
C ILE A 228 12.40 -4.04 -2.10
N ASN A 229 13.06 -5.00 -1.47
CA ASN A 229 13.81 -4.79 -0.23
C ASN A 229 14.96 -3.79 -0.44
N SER A 230 15.72 -3.91 -1.54
CA SER A 230 16.77 -2.95 -1.91
C SER A 230 16.24 -1.54 -2.09
N LEU A 231 15.15 -1.37 -2.86
CA LEU A 231 14.50 -0.07 -3.08
C LEU A 231 13.91 0.50 -1.79
N SER A 232 13.53 -0.34 -0.84
CA SER A 232 12.94 0.03 0.44
C SER A 232 13.96 0.18 1.58
N ALA A 233 15.22 -0.14 1.38
CA ALA A 233 16.24 -0.10 2.43
C ALA A 233 16.42 1.28 3.06
N GLY A 234 16.32 2.36 2.25
CA GLY A 234 16.33 3.74 2.71
C GLY A 234 14.96 4.34 3.03
N SER A 235 13.91 3.52 3.06
CA SER A 235 12.53 3.99 3.24
C SER A 235 12.20 4.17 4.72
N SER A 236 11.56 5.30 5.06
CA SER A 236 11.13 5.57 6.44
C SER A 236 9.88 4.78 6.81
N LYS A 237 9.85 4.32 8.06
CA LYS A 237 8.68 3.62 8.65
C LYS A 237 7.68 4.61 9.26
N THR A 238 8.08 5.85 9.56
CA THR A 238 7.24 6.88 10.20
C THR A 238 6.96 8.05 9.26
N GLU A 239 5.87 8.77 9.49
CA GLU A 239 5.50 9.94 8.68
C GLU A 239 6.46 11.11 8.88
N GLU A 240 6.93 11.31 10.12
CA GLU A 240 7.91 12.35 10.47
C GLU A 240 9.25 12.12 9.78
N ALA A 241 9.77 10.90 9.81
CA ALA A 241 10.99 10.54 9.10
C ALA A 241 10.84 10.69 7.58
N SER A 242 9.63 10.46 7.03
CA SER A 242 9.31 10.70 5.61
C SER A 242 9.38 12.19 5.24
N LYS A 243 8.86 13.06 6.11
CA LYS A 243 8.91 14.53 5.94
C LYS A 243 10.34 15.06 5.99
N LEU A 244 11.16 14.55 6.92
CA LEU A 244 12.58 14.90 7.06
C LEU A 244 13.41 14.50 5.84
N ASN A 245 13.19 13.31 5.28
CA ASN A 245 13.87 12.85 4.07
C ASN A 245 13.51 13.69 2.83
N ASN A 246 12.26 14.15 2.71
CA ASN A 246 11.85 15.04 1.64
C ASN A 246 12.51 16.43 1.74
N ARG A 247 12.62 17.00 2.93
CA ARG A 247 13.33 18.27 3.15
C ARG A 247 14.81 18.15 2.76
N LYS A 248 15.50 17.09 3.19
CA LYS A 248 16.91 16.85 2.82
C LYS A 248 17.12 16.73 1.32
N LYS A 249 16.23 16.04 0.59
CA LYS A 249 16.30 15.91 -0.88
C LYS A 249 16.07 17.23 -1.61
N GLN A 250 15.19 18.10 -1.11
CA GLN A 250 14.98 19.45 -1.69
C GLN A 250 16.19 20.36 -1.50
N TYR A 251 16.89 20.28 -0.37
CA TYR A 251 18.10 21.07 -0.09
C TYR A 251 19.30 20.55 -0.90
N SER A 252 19.45 19.25 -1.12
CA SER A 252 20.55 18.70 -1.92
C SER A 252 20.39 18.97 -3.43
N GLY A 253 19.13 19.10 -3.93
CA GLY A 253 18.85 19.47 -5.31
C GLY A 253 19.17 20.93 -5.64
N LYS A 254 19.08 21.84 -4.68
CA LYS A 254 19.42 23.27 -4.88
C LYS A 254 20.94 23.56 -4.89
N LYS A 255 21.76 22.70 -4.28
CA LYS A 255 23.23 22.85 -4.29
C LYS A 255 23.93 22.33 -5.55
N LYS A 256 23.23 21.68 -6.48
CA LYS A 256 23.78 21.21 -7.76
C LYS A 256 23.52 22.13 -8.93
N ASN A 257 22.79 23.22 -8.73
CA ASN A 257 22.41 24.21 -9.74
C ASN A 257 22.88 25.64 -9.35
N SER A 258 23.94 25.73 -8.55
CA SER A 258 24.63 26.99 -8.24
C SER A 258 26.08 26.89 -8.67
#